data_441c9add0fdde4d97229d9be957cc7a4
#
_entry.id   441c9add0fdde4d97229d9be957cc7a4
#
_cell.length_a   1.000
_cell.length_b   1.000
_cell.length_c   1.000
_cell.angle_alpha   90.00
_cell.angle_beta   90.00
_cell.angle_gamma   90.00
#
_symmetry.space_group_name_H-M   'P 1'
#
loop_
_entity.id
_entity.type
_entity.pdbx_description
1 polymer ?
#
loop_
_entity_poly.entity_id
_entity_poly.type
_entity_poly.pdbx_seq_one_letter_code
_entity_poly.pdbx_strand_id
1 'polypeptide(L)'
;QGHTIFHEPQKRIMYQIGDGAAIAAETRIPTVSDFRRLDIMLGGQGAPLVPIGDRLLFADYDFCLNIGGFSNISFEQDGRRIAFDISPVNYVINHYCRQIGLEFDRDGEIARQGNICQELLDELNGMDFYHQSGPKSLGREWVETLVYPMLERYGLSMENMLRTFYEHAAWQISRIITAHPLPDGNGKLLITGGGAFNKFLIERIDALCPLSLIHIS
;
A
#
# COMPACT_ATOMS: atom_id res chain seq x y z
N GLN A 1 5.94 17.83 -6.84
CA GLN A 1 6.43 17.28 -5.58
C GLN A 1 7.47 16.20 -5.88
N GLY A 2 8.73 16.41 -5.44
CA GLY A 2 9.83 15.52 -5.76
C GLY A 2 10.02 14.39 -4.73
N HIS A 3 11.14 13.67 -4.89
CA HIS A 3 11.51 12.59 -3.98
C HIS A 3 11.78 13.12 -2.57
N THR A 4 11.34 12.38 -1.55
CA THR A 4 11.64 12.68 -0.14
C THR A 4 13.07 12.26 0.18
N ILE A 5 13.88 13.21 0.64
CA ILE A 5 15.27 12.98 1.04
C ILE A 5 15.38 12.71 2.53
N PHE A 6 14.69 13.52 3.34
CA PHE A 6 14.64 13.36 4.79
C PHE A 6 13.20 13.39 5.27
N HIS A 7 12.87 12.48 6.19
CA HIS A 7 11.58 12.40 6.84
C HIS A 7 11.76 11.95 8.30
N GLU A 8 11.94 12.92 9.19
CA GLU A 8 12.11 12.69 10.63
C GLU A 8 11.10 13.57 11.40
N PRO A 9 9.82 13.21 11.46
CA PRO A 9 8.78 14.03 12.09
C PRO A 9 9.05 14.38 13.53
N GLN A 10 9.62 13.46 14.31
CA GLN A 10 9.97 13.71 15.72
C GLN A 10 10.99 14.84 15.89
N LYS A 11 11.87 15.02 14.90
CA LYS A 11 12.85 16.13 14.87
C LYS A 11 12.31 17.35 14.13
N ARG A 12 11.09 17.31 13.62
CA ARG A 12 10.48 18.33 12.74
C ARG A 12 11.31 18.57 11.48
N ILE A 13 11.95 17.52 10.97
CA ILE A 13 12.75 17.58 9.75
C ILE A 13 11.99 16.88 8.63
N MET A 14 11.81 17.61 7.54
CA MET A 14 11.25 17.12 6.29
C MET A 14 11.90 17.86 5.14
N TYR A 15 12.40 17.10 4.16
CA TYR A 15 12.94 17.67 2.93
C TYR A 15 12.56 16.81 1.73
N GLN A 16 11.89 17.45 0.77
CA GLN A 16 11.56 16.87 -0.53
C GLN A 16 12.21 17.71 -1.62
N ILE A 17 12.65 17.06 -2.70
CA ILE A 17 13.17 17.75 -3.88
C ILE A 17 12.01 18.46 -4.58
N GLY A 18 12.24 19.70 -4.95
CA GLY A 18 11.31 20.55 -5.68
C GLY A 18 11.11 21.88 -4.98
N ASP A 19 10.85 22.90 -5.78
CA ASP A 19 10.61 24.27 -5.33
C ASP A 19 9.32 24.78 -5.95
N GLY A 20 8.30 24.98 -5.09
CA GLY A 20 6.99 25.49 -5.53
C GLY A 20 7.07 26.91 -6.11
N ALA A 21 8.00 27.74 -5.63
CA ALA A 21 8.20 29.08 -6.17
C ALA A 21 8.80 29.04 -7.58
N ALA A 22 9.78 28.15 -7.81
CA ALA A 22 10.34 27.93 -9.13
C ALA A 22 9.27 27.43 -10.12
N ILE A 23 8.43 26.45 -9.71
CA ILE A 23 7.32 25.97 -10.54
C ILE A 23 6.37 27.12 -10.88
N ALA A 24 5.96 27.92 -9.90
CA ALA A 24 5.06 29.05 -10.12
C ALA A 24 5.65 30.09 -11.08
N ALA A 25 6.94 30.38 -10.94
CA ALA A 25 7.64 31.34 -11.79
C ALA A 25 7.74 30.88 -13.25
N GLU A 26 8.12 29.61 -13.46
CA GLU A 26 8.27 29.03 -14.81
C GLU A 26 6.92 28.82 -15.51
N THR A 27 5.92 28.33 -14.79
CA THR A 27 4.62 28.00 -15.38
C THR A 27 3.63 29.14 -15.39
N ARG A 28 3.84 30.17 -14.56
CA ARG A 28 2.90 31.28 -14.27
C ARG A 28 1.54 30.78 -13.76
N ILE A 29 1.52 29.60 -13.14
CA ILE A 29 0.34 29.02 -12.51
C ILE A 29 0.46 29.18 -10.99
N PRO A 30 -0.58 29.63 -10.27
CA PRO A 30 -0.58 29.65 -8.83
C PRO A 30 -0.26 28.26 -8.28
N THR A 31 0.82 28.14 -7.48
CA THR A 31 1.33 26.87 -7.01
C THR A 31 1.29 26.83 -5.48
N VAL A 32 0.60 25.84 -4.93
CA VAL A 32 0.61 25.52 -3.51
C VAL A 32 1.53 24.32 -3.30
N SER A 33 2.43 24.41 -2.33
CA SER A 33 3.47 23.39 -2.11
C SER A 33 3.73 23.19 -0.62
N ASP A 34 4.59 22.19 -0.32
CA ASP A 34 5.14 21.93 1.02
C ASP A 34 4.10 21.49 2.08
N PHE A 35 3.05 20.78 1.65
CA PHE A 35 1.97 20.34 2.53
C PHE A 35 2.44 19.49 3.70
N ARG A 36 3.41 18.58 3.49
CA ARG A 36 3.92 17.67 4.54
C ARG A 36 4.64 18.41 5.64
N ARG A 37 5.41 19.43 5.28
CA ARG A 37 6.17 20.21 6.23
C ARG A 37 5.28 20.98 7.21
N LEU A 38 4.20 21.55 6.71
CA LEU A 38 3.25 22.25 7.58
C LEU A 38 2.66 21.31 8.62
N ASP A 39 2.23 20.13 8.23
CA ASP A 39 1.68 19.12 9.14
C ASP A 39 2.72 18.71 10.22
N ILE A 40 3.96 18.46 9.82
CA ILE A 40 5.05 18.13 10.75
C ILE A 40 5.35 19.27 11.72
N MET A 41 5.34 20.52 11.26
CA MET A 41 5.57 21.69 12.13
C MET A 41 4.44 21.85 13.16
N LEU A 42 3.22 21.45 12.80
CA LEU A 42 2.06 21.43 13.70
C LEU A 42 2.03 20.19 14.62
N GLY A 43 3.03 19.31 14.53
CA GLY A 43 3.14 18.12 15.39
C GLY A 43 2.55 16.86 14.76
N GLY A 44 2.14 16.90 13.49
CA GLY A 44 1.72 15.75 12.71
C GLY A 44 2.88 14.92 12.16
N GLN A 45 2.56 13.88 11.41
CA GLN A 45 3.53 12.96 10.81
C GLN A 45 3.95 13.36 9.39
N GLY A 46 3.24 14.30 8.75
CA GLY A 46 3.46 14.67 7.35
C GLY A 46 3.08 13.58 6.34
N ALA A 47 2.60 12.44 6.82
CA ALA A 47 2.13 11.32 6.02
C ALA A 47 1.21 10.42 6.87
N PRO A 48 0.19 9.78 6.28
CA PRO A 48 -0.32 10.02 4.92
C PRO A 48 -1.09 11.34 4.80
N LEU A 49 -1.07 11.98 3.63
CA LEU A 49 -1.88 13.18 3.34
C LEU A 49 -3.08 12.88 2.44
N VAL A 50 -3.03 11.77 1.70
CA VAL A 50 -4.08 11.35 0.78
C VAL A 50 -5.44 11.15 1.44
N PRO A 51 -5.56 10.65 2.70
CA PRO A 51 -6.86 10.38 3.31
C PRO A 51 -7.84 11.56 3.38
N ILE A 52 -7.35 12.79 3.44
CA ILE A 52 -8.25 13.96 3.35
C ILE A 52 -8.85 14.09 1.95
N GLY A 53 -8.07 13.77 0.92
CA GLY A 53 -8.56 13.69 -0.46
C GLY A 53 -9.59 12.57 -0.64
N ASP A 54 -9.30 11.39 -0.08
CA ASP A 54 -10.24 10.26 -0.10
C ASP A 54 -11.58 10.64 0.54
N ARG A 55 -11.53 11.30 1.69
CA ARG A 55 -12.73 11.76 2.39
C ARG A 55 -13.56 12.77 1.59
N LEU A 56 -12.89 13.70 0.90
CA LEU A 56 -13.56 14.80 0.20
C LEU A 56 -14.01 14.44 -1.22
N LEU A 57 -13.26 13.59 -1.90
CA LEU A 57 -13.47 13.28 -3.32
C LEU A 57 -14.14 11.91 -3.53
N PHE A 58 -13.99 11.00 -2.58
CA PHE A 58 -14.44 9.62 -2.68
C PHE A 58 -15.34 9.21 -1.50
N ALA A 59 -16.17 10.16 -1.02
CA ALA A 59 -17.08 9.93 0.11
C ALA A 59 -18.13 8.83 -0.15
N ASP A 60 -18.37 8.49 -1.42
CA ASP A 60 -19.29 7.42 -1.82
C ASP A 60 -18.70 6.00 -1.64
N TYR A 61 -17.42 5.90 -1.26
CA TYR A 61 -16.73 4.65 -1.02
C TYR A 61 -16.45 4.47 0.46
N ASP A 62 -16.73 3.29 0.97
CA ASP A 62 -16.51 2.95 2.36
C ASP A 62 -15.03 2.77 2.67
N PHE A 63 -14.32 2.17 1.72
CA PHE A 63 -12.88 1.96 1.79
C PHE A 63 -12.18 2.52 0.55
N CYS A 64 -11.08 3.23 0.76
CA CYS A 64 -10.15 3.61 -0.30
C CYS A 64 -8.84 2.88 -0.09
N LEU A 65 -8.50 1.96 -1.00
CA LEU A 65 -7.29 1.14 -1.01
C LEU A 65 -6.36 1.62 -2.12
N ASN A 66 -5.15 1.99 -1.77
CA ASN A 66 -4.11 2.26 -2.74
C ASN A 66 -3.09 1.11 -2.73
N ILE A 67 -2.82 0.54 -3.89
CA ILE A 67 -1.84 -0.54 -4.08
C ILE A 67 -0.66 0.00 -4.90
N GLY A 68 0.31 0.57 -4.18
CA GLY A 68 1.58 1.04 -4.70
C GLY A 68 2.71 0.03 -4.43
N GLY A 69 3.90 0.52 -4.11
CA GLY A 69 4.97 -0.30 -3.55
C GLY A 69 4.53 -1.00 -2.27
N PHE A 70 3.80 -0.26 -1.44
CA PHE A 70 3.06 -0.71 -0.26
C PHE A 70 1.58 -0.47 -0.50
N SER A 71 0.73 -1.34 0.06
CA SER A 71 -0.70 -1.09 0.12
C SER A 71 -1.06 -0.31 1.37
N ASN A 72 -1.93 0.66 1.22
CA ASN A 72 -2.50 1.43 2.32
C ASN A 72 -3.99 1.62 2.11
N ILE A 73 -4.71 1.76 3.21
CA ILE A 73 -6.16 1.88 3.23
C ILE A 73 -6.59 3.10 4.03
N SER A 74 -7.70 3.69 3.65
CA SER A 74 -8.39 4.69 4.46
C SER A 74 -9.89 4.45 4.46
N PHE A 75 -10.53 4.69 5.61
CA PHE A 75 -11.97 4.53 5.83
C PHE A 75 -12.45 5.38 7.01
N GLU A 76 -13.75 5.57 7.13
CA GLU A 76 -14.34 6.26 8.28
C GLU A 76 -14.59 5.28 9.42
N GLN A 77 -14.18 5.67 10.63
CA GLN A 77 -14.49 4.95 11.85
C GLN A 77 -14.81 5.97 12.96
N ASP A 78 -15.97 5.83 13.57
CA ASP A 78 -16.44 6.73 14.67
C ASP A 78 -16.34 8.23 14.31
N GLY A 79 -16.68 8.59 13.06
CA GLY A 79 -16.64 9.97 12.56
C GLY A 79 -15.23 10.50 12.28
N ARG A 80 -14.23 9.63 12.29
CA ARG A 80 -12.82 9.96 11.97
C ARG A 80 -12.34 9.18 10.78
N ARG A 81 -11.57 9.85 9.90
CA ARG A 81 -10.86 9.16 8.82
C ARG A 81 -9.63 8.45 9.39
N ILE A 82 -9.63 7.13 9.34
CA ILE A 82 -8.51 6.28 9.72
C ILE A 82 -7.72 5.93 8.47
N ALA A 83 -6.39 5.90 8.56
CA ALA A 83 -5.52 5.48 7.46
C ALA A 83 -4.22 4.85 7.98
N PHE A 84 -3.78 3.77 7.32
CA PHE A 84 -2.53 3.08 7.66
C PHE A 84 -2.05 2.18 6.52
N ASP A 85 -0.78 1.77 6.60
CA ASP A 85 -0.19 0.80 5.68
C ASP A 85 -0.60 -0.63 6.07
N ILE A 86 -0.92 -1.45 5.06
CA ILE A 86 -1.34 -2.84 5.25
C ILE A 86 -0.16 -3.79 5.05
N SER A 87 0.43 -3.81 3.85
CA SER A 87 1.51 -4.74 3.49
C SER A 87 2.38 -4.18 2.36
N PRO A 88 3.63 -4.61 2.21
CA PRO A 88 4.34 -4.40 0.97
C PRO A 88 3.65 -5.20 -0.15
N VAL A 89 3.66 -4.66 -1.36
CA VAL A 89 3.11 -5.31 -2.56
C VAL A 89 4.10 -5.19 -3.71
N ASN A 90 3.96 -4.15 -4.56
CA ASN A 90 4.80 -4.02 -5.75
C ASN A 90 6.28 -3.80 -5.41
N TYR A 91 6.60 -3.31 -4.21
CA TYR A 91 7.98 -3.16 -3.77
C TYR A 91 8.71 -4.51 -3.75
N VAL A 92 8.05 -5.55 -3.24
CA VAL A 92 8.57 -6.91 -3.20
C VAL A 92 8.46 -7.59 -4.56
N ILE A 93 7.28 -7.57 -5.17
CA ILE A 93 7.03 -8.24 -6.46
C ILE A 93 8.00 -7.75 -7.52
N ASN A 94 8.12 -6.42 -7.69
CA ASN A 94 8.99 -5.84 -8.71
C ASN A 94 10.48 -6.06 -8.42
N HIS A 95 10.87 -6.18 -7.14
CA HIS A 95 12.25 -6.53 -6.79
C HIS A 95 12.64 -7.89 -7.39
N TYR A 96 11.81 -8.90 -7.22
CA TYR A 96 12.07 -10.23 -7.75
C TYR A 96 11.89 -10.31 -9.27
N CYS A 97 10.93 -9.61 -9.85
CA CYS A 97 10.79 -9.53 -11.31
C CYS A 97 12.04 -8.95 -11.98
N ARG A 98 12.69 -7.94 -11.37
CA ARG A 98 13.92 -7.36 -11.91
C ARG A 98 15.08 -8.34 -11.95
N GLN A 99 15.13 -9.33 -11.04
CA GLN A 99 16.17 -10.37 -11.07
C GLN A 99 16.10 -11.26 -12.32
N ILE A 100 14.93 -11.34 -12.95
CA ILE A 100 14.70 -12.08 -14.20
C ILE A 100 14.52 -11.15 -15.42
N GLY A 101 14.92 -9.87 -15.30
CA GLY A 101 14.89 -8.91 -16.39
C GLY A 101 13.54 -8.28 -16.70
N LEU A 102 12.55 -8.43 -15.82
CA LEU A 102 11.23 -7.81 -15.93
C LEU A 102 11.09 -6.65 -14.95
N GLU A 103 10.34 -5.61 -15.31
CA GLU A 103 10.07 -4.50 -14.39
C GLU A 103 9.00 -4.86 -13.35
N PHE A 104 8.01 -5.66 -13.74
CA PHE A 104 6.89 -6.10 -12.89
C PHE A 104 6.28 -7.39 -13.42
N ASP A 105 5.49 -8.08 -12.62
CA ASP A 105 4.69 -9.24 -13.00
C ASP A 105 3.38 -8.77 -13.66
N ARG A 106 3.37 -8.74 -14.99
CA ARG A 106 2.22 -8.28 -15.77
C ARG A 106 1.00 -9.15 -15.50
N ASP A 107 -0.09 -8.53 -15.05
CA ASP A 107 -1.36 -9.22 -14.70
C ASP A 107 -1.21 -10.39 -13.70
N GLY A 108 -0.04 -10.51 -13.04
CA GLY A 108 0.28 -11.61 -12.13
C GLY A 108 0.52 -12.96 -12.83
N GLU A 109 0.96 -12.93 -14.09
CA GLU A 109 1.13 -14.14 -14.92
C GLU A 109 2.17 -15.12 -14.36
N ILE A 110 3.25 -14.62 -13.77
CA ILE A 110 4.27 -15.47 -13.13
C ILE A 110 3.67 -16.11 -11.87
N ALA A 111 3.08 -15.31 -11.00
CA ALA A 111 2.47 -15.80 -9.77
C ALA A 111 1.35 -16.83 -10.04
N ARG A 112 0.59 -16.64 -11.11
CA ARG A 112 -0.52 -17.53 -11.49
C ARG A 112 -0.06 -18.96 -11.83
N GLN A 113 1.20 -19.14 -12.23
CA GLN A 113 1.77 -20.45 -12.55
C GLN A 113 2.28 -21.19 -11.31
N GLY A 114 2.43 -20.49 -10.19
CA GLY A 114 2.96 -21.04 -8.95
C GLY A 114 1.91 -21.68 -8.07
N ASN A 115 2.43 -22.40 -7.07
CA ASN A 115 1.66 -22.97 -5.97
C ASN A 115 1.99 -22.25 -4.66
N ILE A 116 1.04 -22.19 -3.75
CA ILE A 116 1.23 -21.60 -2.43
C ILE A 116 2.12 -22.54 -1.59
N CYS A 117 3.16 -21.99 -0.99
CA CYS A 117 3.89 -22.62 0.10
C CYS A 117 3.23 -22.19 1.42
N GLN A 118 2.51 -23.10 2.05
CA GLN A 118 1.71 -22.80 3.23
C GLN A 118 2.58 -22.36 4.41
N GLU A 119 3.74 -22.99 4.60
CA GLU A 119 4.67 -22.66 5.68
C GLU A 119 5.18 -21.22 5.56
N LEU A 120 5.52 -20.79 4.35
CA LEU A 120 5.94 -19.40 4.09
C LEU A 120 4.77 -18.42 4.28
N LEU A 121 3.57 -18.79 3.80
CA LEU A 121 2.38 -17.96 3.95
C LEU A 121 2.04 -17.73 5.43
N ASP A 122 2.11 -18.78 6.23
CA ASP A 122 1.82 -18.71 7.66
C ASP A 122 2.87 -17.86 8.40
N GLU A 123 4.15 -17.99 8.04
CA GLU A 123 5.22 -17.18 8.61
C GLU A 123 5.09 -15.69 8.24
N LEU A 124 4.81 -15.38 6.98
CA LEU A 124 4.55 -14.00 6.52
C LEU A 124 3.35 -13.40 7.27
N ASN A 125 2.27 -14.15 7.39
CA ASN A 125 1.05 -13.68 8.08
C ASN A 125 1.25 -13.53 9.59
N GLY A 126 2.18 -14.26 10.18
CA GLY A 126 2.52 -14.24 11.60
C GLY A 126 3.46 -13.12 12.03
N MET A 127 3.96 -12.28 11.12
CA MET A 127 4.89 -11.20 11.48
C MET A 127 4.25 -10.17 12.41
N ASP A 128 5.00 -9.68 13.39
CA ASP A 128 4.53 -8.77 14.46
C ASP A 128 3.84 -7.51 13.93
N PHE A 129 4.30 -6.98 12.80
CA PHE A 129 3.68 -5.81 12.17
C PHE A 129 2.17 -6.00 11.93
N TYR A 130 1.76 -7.18 11.51
CA TYR A 130 0.36 -7.45 11.18
C TYR A 130 -0.54 -7.58 12.41
N HIS A 131 0.02 -7.81 13.58
CA HIS A 131 -0.70 -7.90 14.85
C HIS A 131 -0.81 -6.57 15.60
N GLN A 132 -0.13 -5.52 15.11
CA GLN A 132 -0.24 -4.19 15.69
C GLN A 132 -1.60 -3.57 15.40
N SER A 133 -2.20 -2.96 16.40
CA SER A 133 -3.43 -2.17 16.29
C SER A 133 -3.13 -0.69 16.06
N GLY A 134 -4.08 0.03 15.42
CA GLY A 134 -4.00 1.46 15.20
C GLY A 134 -3.22 1.86 13.94
N PRO A 135 -3.04 3.16 13.74
CA PRO A 135 -2.28 3.68 12.62
C PRO A 135 -0.83 3.18 12.65
N LYS A 136 -0.40 2.58 11.55
CA LYS A 136 0.94 2.01 11.39
C LYS A 136 1.46 2.26 9.98
N SER A 137 2.78 2.30 9.82
CA SER A 137 3.43 2.53 8.53
C SER A 137 4.57 1.55 8.30
N LEU A 138 4.85 1.28 7.02
CA LEU A 138 5.92 0.42 6.54
C LEU A 138 6.99 1.24 5.82
N GLY A 139 8.25 0.88 6.03
CA GLY A 139 9.39 1.40 5.31
C GLY A 139 10.10 0.33 4.50
N ARG A 140 10.98 0.76 3.59
CA ARG A 140 11.85 -0.13 2.80
C ARG A 140 12.70 -1.00 3.71
N GLU A 141 13.24 -0.41 4.77
CA GLU A 141 14.14 -1.05 5.72
C GLU A 141 13.48 -2.29 6.36
N TRP A 142 12.19 -2.23 6.66
CA TRP A 142 11.45 -3.35 7.20
C TRP A 142 11.38 -4.52 6.20
N VAL A 143 11.14 -4.23 4.93
CA VAL A 143 11.10 -5.24 3.87
C VAL A 143 12.48 -5.86 3.65
N GLU A 144 13.51 -5.02 3.52
CA GLU A 144 14.88 -5.44 3.24
C GLU A 144 15.48 -6.27 4.38
N THR A 145 15.11 -5.94 5.62
CA THR A 145 15.65 -6.61 6.82
C THR A 145 14.90 -7.90 7.19
N LEU A 146 13.58 -7.94 6.97
CA LEU A 146 12.75 -9.03 7.47
C LEU A 146 12.11 -9.87 6.34
N VAL A 147 11.55 -9.22 5.31
CA VAL A 147 10.79 -9.95 4.28
C VAL A 147 11.72 -10.65 3.28
N TYR A 148 12.71 -9.95 2.74
CA TYR A 148 13.61 -10.56 1.76
C TYR A 148 14.37 -11.76 2.33
N PRO A 149 15.03 -11.69 3.49
CA PRO A 149 15.71 -12.88 4.07
C PRO A 149 14.75 -14.04 4.34
N MET A 150 13.49 -13.75 4.71
CA MET A 150 12.47 -14.78 4.89
C MET A 150 12.15 -15.48 3.57
N LEU A 151 11.84 -14.71 2.51
CA LEU A 151 11.52 -15.26 1.19
C LEU A 151 12.67 -16.10 0.61
N GLU A 152 13.91 -15.60 0.73
CA GLU A 152 15.12 -16.27 0.22
C GLU A 152 15.43 -17.58 0.94
N ARG A 153 15.16 -17.66 2.24
CA ARG A 153 15.43 -18.85 3.06
C ARG A 153 14.65 -20.09 2.60
N TYR A 154 13.48 -19.90 2.01
CA TYR A 154 12.64 -21.01 1.53
C TYR A 154 13.12 -21.63 0.21
N GLY A 155 13.96 -20.96 -0.55
CA GLY A 155 14.53 -21.48 -1.81
C GLY A 155 13.51 -21.92 -2.85
N LEU A 156 12.35 -21.25 -2.89
CA LEU A 156 11.25 -21.55 -3.80
C LEU A 156 11.58 -21.10 -5.23
N SER A 157 10.91 -21.71 -6.21
CA SER A 157 10.88 -21.13 -7.56
C SER A 157 10.24 -19.74 -7.54
N MET A 158 10.55 -18.92 -8.51
CA MET A 158 9.99 -17.56 -8.64
C MET A 158 8.47 -17.57 -8.64
N GLU A 159 7.87 -18.50 -9.37
CA GLU A 159 6.41 -18.66 -9.49
C GLU A 159 5.78 -18.97 -8.14
N ASN A 160 6.35 -19.93 -7.40
CA ASN A 160 5.83 -20.33 -6.09
C ASN A 160 5.99 -19.24 -5.04
N MET A 161 7.14 -18.57 -5.03
CA MET A 161 7.41 -17.45 -4.13
C MET A 161 6.45 -16.29 -4.39
N LEU A 162 6.33 -15.85 -5.65
CA LEU A 162 5.39 -14.78 -6.01
C LEU A 162 3.94 -15.21 -5.74
N ARG A 163 3.55 -16.44 -6.07
CA ARG A 163 2.20 -16.94 -5.78
C ARG A 163 1.87 -16.85 -4.29
N THR A 164 2.79 -17.27 -3.44
CA THR A 164 2.63 -17.20 -1.99
C THR A 164 2.56 -15.76 -1.49
N PHE A 165 3.41 -14.89 -2.03
CA PHE A 165 3.44 -13.48 -1.64
C PHE A 165 2.18 -12.71 -2.07
N TYR A 166 1.64 -12.99 -3.26
CA TYR A 166 0.35 -12.44 -3.71
C TYR A 166 -0.80 -12.86 -2.79
N GLU A 167 -0.82 -14.14 -2.39
CA GLU A 167 -1.82 -14.63 -1.45
C GLU A 167 -1.73 -13.94 -0.09
N HIS A 168 -0.49 -13.78 0.43
CA HIS A 168 -0.23 -13.02 1.64
C HIS A 168 -0.76 -11.58 1.54
N ALA A 169 -0.41 -10.85 0.47
CA ALA A 169 -0.84 -9.46 0.28
C ALA A 169 -2.38 -9.35 0.20
N ALA A 170 -3.02 -10.22 -0.59
CA ALA A 170 -4.46 -10.26 -0.71
C ALA A 170 -5.15 -10.61 0.62
N TRP A 171 -4.60 -11.56 1.37
CA TRP A 171 -5.13 -11.94 2.68
C TRP A 171 -5.03 -10.81 3.70
N GLN A 172 -3.90 -10.08 3.75
CA GLN A 172 -3.74 -8.94 4.66
C GLN A 172 -4.72 -7.82 4.34
N ILE A 173 -4.94 -7.52 3.07
CA ILE A 173 -5.93 -6.54 2.63
C ILE A 173 -7.34 -6.96 3.06
N SER A 174 -7.73 -8.18 2.73
CA SER A 174 -9.05 -8.72 3.01
C SER A 174 -9.34 -8.79 4.51
N ARG A 175 -8.34 -9.16 5.32
CA ARG A 175 -8.46 -9.21 6.78
C ARG A 175 -8.81 -7.84 7.38
N ILE A 176 -8.21 -6.76 6.90
CA ILE A 176 -8.51 -5.40 7.39
C ILE A 176 -9.94 -5.02 7.03
N ILE A 177 -10.37 -5.27 5.80
CA ILE A 177 -11.72 -4.95 5.35
C ILE A 177 -12.76 -5.75 6.14
N THR A 178 -12.52 -7.05 6.31
CA THR A 178 -13.43 -7.94 7.04
C THR A 178 -13.53 -7.62 8.55
N ALA A 179 -12.44 -7.10 9.12
CA ALA A 179 -12.42 -6.65 10.53
C ALA A 179 -13.23 -5.38 10.78
N HIS A 180 -13.65 -4.68 9.72
CA HIS A 180 -14.45 -3.45 9.81
C HIS A 180 -15.76 -3.63 9.02
N PRO A 181 -16.68 -4.50 9.48
CA PRO A 181 -17.91 -4.80 8.78
C PRO A 181 -18.80 -3.57 8.70
N LEU A 182 -19.42 -3.39 7.54
CA LEU A 182 -20.37 -2.31 7.31
C LEU A 182 -21.78 -2.73 7.75
N PRO A 183 -22.60 -1.81 8.26
CA PRO A 183 -23.92 -2.12 8.80
C PRO A 183 -24.84 -2.88 7.84
N ASP A 184 -24.76 -2.54 6.54
CA ASP A 184 -25.63 -3.11 5.50
C ASP A 184 -25.01 -4.27 4.72
N GLY A 185 -23.78 -4.66 5.02
CA GLY A 185 -23.07 -5.73 4.32
C GLY A 185 -22.71 -5.43 2.86
N ASN A 186 -23.08 -4.27 2.33
CA ASN A 186 -22.89 -3.85 0.94
C ASN A 186 -21.87 -2.72 0.85
N GLY A 187 -20.60 -3.01 1.15
CA GLY A 187 -19.55 -2.01 1.07
C GLY A 187 -18.99 -1.80 -0.33
N LYS A 188 -18.55 -0.59 -0.59
CA LYS A 188 -17.85 -0.20 -1.82
C LYS A 188 -16.37 0.02 -1.51
N LEU A 189 -15.50 -0.72 -2.21
CA LEU A 189 -14.06 -0.59 -2.14
C LEU A 189 -13.53 0.07 -3.41
N LEU A 190 -12.96 1.27 -3.27
CA LEU A 190 -12.20 1.93 -4.32
C LEU A 190 -10.76 1.41 -4.28
N ILE A 191 -10.27 0.89 -5.41
CA ILE A 191 -8.87 0.45 -5.55
C ILE A 191 -8.13 1.37 -6.52
N THR A 192 -6.98 1.89 -6.10
CA THR A 192 -6.13 2.79 -6.86
C THR A 192 -4.66 2.31 -6.82
N GLY A 193 -3.78 3.02 -7.54
CA GLY A 193 -2.36 2.70 -7.64
C GLY A 193 -2.05 1.66 -8.70
N GLY A 194 -0.76 1.45 -8.95
CA GLY A 194 -0.30 0.54 -10.02
C GLY A 194 -0.74 -0.92 -9.85
N GLY A 195 -0.92 -1.39 -8.61
CA GLY A 195 -1.39 -2.74 -8.32
C GLY A 195 -2.87 -2.97 -8.67
N ALA A 196 -3.67 -1.91 -8.84
CA ALA A 196 -5.05 -2.02 -9.31
C ALA A 196 -5.15 -2.61 -10.73
N PHE A 197 -4.09 -2.49 -11.53
CA PHE A 197 -4.02 -3.06 -12.87
C PHE A 197 -3.57 -4.53 -12.89
N ASN A 198 -3.11 -5.06 -11.76
CA ASN A 198 -2.70 -6.45 -11.68
C ASN A 198 -3.91 -7.37 -11.49
N LYS A 199 -4.38 -7.95 -12.57
CA LYS A 199 -5.61 -8.76 -12.58
C LYS A 199 -5.58 -9.89 -11.56
N PHE A 200 -4.46 -10.61 -11.47
CA PHE A 200 -4.38 -11.74 -10.55
C PHE A 200 -4.46 -11.31 -9.08
N LEU A 201 -3.80 -10.22 -8.70
CA LEU A 201 -3.92 -9.68 -7.35
C LEU A 201 -5.37 -9.30 -7.03
N ILE A 202 -6.02 -8.62 -7.97
CA ILE A 202 -7.42 -8.22 -7.80
C ILE A 202 -8.34 -9.44 -7.68
N GLU A 203 -8.18 -10.46 -8.52
CA GLU A 203 -8.92 -11.72 -8.40
C GLU A 203 -8.74 -12.38 -7.02
N ARG A 204 -7.51 -12.32 -6.45
CA ARG A 204 -7.27 -12.87 -5.11
C ARG A 204 -7.92 -12.04 -4.02
N ILE A 205 -7.87 -10.72 -4.12
CA ILE A 205 -8.57 -9.82 -3.19
C ILE A 205 -10.08 -10.06 -3.26
N ASP A 206 -10.65 -10.11 -4.46
CA ASP A 206 -12.09 -10.35 -4.68
C ASP A 206 -12.54 -11.70 -4.08
N ALA A 207 -11.76 -12.74 -4.31
CA ALA A 207 -12.06 -14.09 -3.78
C ALA A 207 -12.03 -14.16 -2.24
N LEU A 208 -11.27 -13.27 -1.58
CA LEU A 208 -11.11 -13.25 -0.13
C LEU A 208 -11.95 -12.15 0.55
N CYS A 209 -12.46 -11.19 -0.21
CA CYS A 209 -13.17 -10.02 0.30
C CYS A 209 -14.64 -10.03 -0.16
N PRO A 210 -15.63 -10.02 0.75
CA PRO A 210 -17.03 -10.09 0.40
C PRO A 210 -17.65 -8.74 -0.04
N LEU A 211 -16.85 -7.80 -0.52
CA LEU A 211 -17.31 -6.47 -0.93
C LEU A 211 -17.44 -6.34 -2.45
N SER A 212 -18.26 -5.37 -2.88
CA SER A 212 -18.28 -4.94 -4.29
C SER A 212 -17.02 -4.15 -4.62
N LEU A 213 -16.15 -4.71 -5.46
CA LEU A 213 -14.92 -4.07 -5.89
C LEU A 213 -15.20 -3.06 -7.02
N ILE A 214 -14.71 -1.83 -6.86
CA ILE A 214 -14.76 -0.81 -7.89
C ILE A 214 -13.33 -0.36 -8.19
N HIS A 215 -12.94 -0.52 -9.45
CA HIS A 215 -11.66 -0.04 -9.96
C HIS A 215 -11.84 1.32 -10.60
N ILE A 216 -10.96 2.26 -10.26
CA ILE A 216 -10.78 3.48 -11.04
C ILE A 216 -9.34 3.45 -11.57
N SER A 217 -9.24 3.43 -12.88
CA SER A 217 -7.98 3.54 -13.63
C SER A 217 -7.53 5.00 -13.72
#